data_803b978ddbda07cb2ffef8dc61978e6f
#
_entry.id   803b978ddbda07cb2ffef8dc61978e6f
#
_cell.length_a   1.000
_cell.length_b   1.000
_cell.length_c   1.000
_cell.angle_alpha   90.00
_cell.angle_beta   90.00
_cell.angle_gamma   90.00
#
_symmetry.space_group_name_H-M   'P 1'
#
loop_
_entity.id
_entity.type
_entity.pdbx_description
1 polymer ?
#
loop_
_entity_poly.entity_id
_entity_poly.type
_entity_poly.pdbx_seq_one_letter_code
_entity_poly.pdbx_strand_id
1 'polypeptide(L)'
;MIRITIFGATGFIGTALTQHLMDEKYTVTAVTRTKNKAQKSLDERVRIFQWDYKNISKLAELLEQTDVIINLAGANIASKLWTKKHKQKILNSRINAGQKITKAIEKTKHKPQLLIQGSAIGYYGYDTKKKCTEKAPKGEGFLAYVTDEWEKSTEKIESHGLRRAIIRTGMVLGDSGGIFPKLIKPIQYFVGANLGHGEQGFSWIHLTDEIRAIEFIIKNHQLSGIFNLTAPNPVKSKVFNKTVAKALNRPVWLKIPAAILRLIPGNMGNEIFLANQWVIPSQLQANNFTFSFPNLSEAVNQLIKS
;
A
#
# COMPACT_ATOMS: atom_id res chain seq x y z
N MET A 1 -9.10 16.56 19.45
CA MET A 1 -8.85 15.17 18.99
C MET A 1 -8.96 15.17 17.47
N ILE A 2 -7.95 14.68 16.74
CA ILE A 2 -7.93 14.68 15.26
C ILE A 2 -8.91 13.60 14.74
N ARG A 3 -9.77 13.99 13.81
CA ARG A 3 -10.79 13.14 13.19
C ARG A 3 -10.29 12.63 11.84
N ILE A 4 -10.15 11.32 11.70
CA ILE A 4 -9.58 10.68 10.53
C ILE A 4 -10.64 9.84 9.82
N THR A 5 -10.82 10.06 8.52
CA THR A 5 -11.70 9.25 7.67
C THR A 5 -10.87 8.36 6.75
N ILE A 6 -11.06 7.04 6.84
CA ILE A 6 -10.27 6.04 6.10
C ILE A 6 -11.13 5.33 5.07
N PHE A 7 -10.76 5.46 3.79
CA PHE A 7 -11.28 4.65 2.71
C PHE A 7 -10.38 3.41 2.54
N GLY A 8 -10.97 2.23 2.53
CA GLY A 8 -10.21 0.97 2.50
C GLY A 8 -9.80 0.46 3.88
N ALA A 9 -10.43 0.95 4.95
CA ALA A 9 -10.17 0.57 6.34
C ALA A 9 -10.27 -0.94 6.62
N THR A 10 -11.06 -1.70 5.86
CA THR A 10 -11.21 -3.16 6.00
C THR A 10 -10.20 -3.96 5.18
N GLY A 11 -9.23 -3.31 4.55
CA GLY A 11 -8.09 -3.95 3.86
C GLY A 11 -6.97 -4.30 4.84
N PHE A 12 -5.95 -5.04 4.37
CA PHE A 12 -4.83 -5.47 5.20
C PHE A 12 -4.14 -4.31 5.94
N ILE A 13 -3.64 -3.30 5.21
CA ILE A 13 -3.04 -2.11 5.81
C ILE A 13 -4.09 -1.31 6.58
N GLY A 14 -5.28 -1.15 6.00
CA GLY A 14 -6.36 -0.34 6.58
C GLY A 14 -6.81 -0.83 7.96
N THR A 15 -6.96 -2.13 8.16
CA THR A 15 -7.37 -2.70 9.46
C THR A 15 -6.31 -2.43 10.53
N ALA A 16 -5.05 -2.70 10.22
CA ALA A 16 -3.95 -2.48 11.16
C ALA A 16 -3.73 -0.97 11.46
N LEU A 17 -3.85 -0.12 10.43
CA LEU A 17 -3.78 1.33 10.61
C LEU A 17 -4.93 1.85 11.47
N THR A 18 -6.16 1.35 11.24
CA THR A 18 -7.33 1.74 12.02
C THR A 18 -7.15 1.41 13.50
N GLN A 19 -6.67 0.20 13.82
CA GLN A 19 -6.39 -0.21 15.18
C GLN A 19 -5.33 0.69 15.84
N HIS A 20 -4.20 0.90 15.18
CA HIS A 20 -3.11 1.75 15.68
C HIS A 20 -3.60 3.18 15.98
N LEU A 21 -4.35 3.79 15.05
CA LEU A 21 -4.86 5.14 15.24
C LEU A 21 -5.88 5.23 16.38
N MET A 22 -6.68 4.18 16.62
CA MET A 22 -7.56 4.13 17.79
C MET A 22 -6.78 4.07 19.09
N ASP A 23 -5.70 3.26 19.13
CA ASP A 23 -4.84 3.13 20.31
C ASP A 23 -4.08 4.44 20.61
N GLU A 24 -3.71 5.20 19.57
CA GLU A 24 -3.13 6.55 19.65
C GLU A 24 -4.18 7.66 19.90
N LYS A 25 -5.41 7.29 20.26
CA LYS A 25 -6.53 8.18 20.64
C LYS A 25 -7.02 9.14 19.54
N TYR A 26 -6.88 8.76 18.26
CA TYR A 26 -7.56 9.46 17.16
C TYR A 26 -9.05 9.06 17.10
N THR A 27 -9.89 9.92 16.55
CA THR A 27 -11.27 9.56 16.22
C THR A 27 -11.31 9.03 14.78
N VAL A 28 -11.59 7.75 14.60
CA VAL A 28 -11.53 7.10 13.29
C VAL A 28 -12.92 6.79 12.75
N THR A 29 -13.16 7.19 11.49
CA THR A 29 -14.35 6.79 10.70
C THR A 29 -13.90 5.93 9.52
N ALA A 30 -14.40 4.71 9.45
CA ALA A 30 -14.17 3.77 8.35
C ALA A 30 -15.25 3.88 7.29
N VAL A 31 -14.89 4.27 6.06
CA VAL A 31 -15.81 4.29 4.92
C VAL A 31 -15.84 2.93 4.26
N THR A 32 -17.01 2.31 4.17
CA THR A 32 -17.20 0.98 3.62
C THR A 32 -18.48 0.86 2.80
N ARG A 33 -18.52 -0.09 1.86
CA ARG A 33 -19.74 -0.47 1.12
C ARG A 33 -20.63 -1.41 1.92
N THR A 34 -20.06 -2.18 2.84
CA THR A 34 -20.74 -3.25 3.57
C THR A 34 -20.50 -3.11 5.07
N LYS A 35 -21.48 -2.52 5.78
CA LYS A 35 -21.38 -2.23 7.21
C LYS A 35 -21.08 -3.50 8.05
N ASN A 36 -21.85 -4.57 7.82
CA ASN A 36 -21.69 -5.82 8.58
C ASN A 36 -20.29 -6.44 8.46
N LYS A 37 -19.63 -6.32 7.30
CA LYS A 37 -18.26 -6.78 7.14
C LYS A 37 -17.28 -5.94 7.94
N ALA A 38 -17.44 -4.64 7.93
CA ALA A 38 -16.58 -3.72 8.67
C ALA A 38 -16.72 -3.94 10.19
N GLN A 39 -17.94 -4.10 10.70
CA GLN A 39 -18.18 -4.39 12.12
C GLN A 39 -17.51 -5.68 12.62
N LYS A 40 -17.33 -6.67 11.75
CA LYS A 40 -16.65 -7.93 12.10
C LYS A 40 -15.12 -7.86 12.08
N SER A 41 -14.56 -6.88 11.39
CA SER A 41 -13.11 -6.79 11.13
C SER A 41 -12.42 -5.60 11.78
N LEU A 42 -13.17 -4.64 12.28
CA LEU A 42 -12.66 -3.43 12.91
C LEU A 42 -13.06 -3.40 14.39
N ASP A 43 -12.28 -2.69 15.18
CA ASP A 43 -12.56 -2.38 16.59
C ASP A 43 -13.95 -1.72 16.73
N GLU A 44 -14.70 -2.05 17.77
CA GLU A 44 -16.07 -1.53 18.01
C GLU A 44 -16.13 -0.02 18.21
N ARG A 45 -15.03 0.59 18.65
CA ARG A 45 -14.88 2.05 18.82
C ARG A 45 -14.85 2.81 17.49
N VAL A 46 -14.62 2.12 16.37
CA VAL A 46 -14.52 2.73 15.03
C VAL A 46 -15.90 3.10 14.52
N ARG A 47 -16.10 4.37 14.19
CA ARG A 47 -17.33 4.82 13.52
C ARG A 47 -17.36 4.25 12.11
N ILE A 48 -18.43 3.53 11.76
CA ILE A 48 -18.60 2.97 10.41
C ILE A 48 -19.57 3.82 9.61
N PHE A 49 -19.08 4.35 8.51
CA PHE A 49 -19.86 5.09 7.54
C PHE A 49 -20.08 4.25 6.29
N GLN A 50 -21.32 3.79 6.10
CA GLN A 50 -21.66 3.03 4.89
C GLN A 50 -21.92 3.98 3.74
N TRP A 51 -21.19 3.78 2.64
CA TRP A 51 -21.30 4.58 1.42
C TRP A 51 -21.19 3.72 0.16
N ASP A 52 -22.14 3.90 -0.74
CA ASP A 52 -22.29 3.15 -1.98
C ASP A 52 -21.50 3.74 -3.17
N TYR A 53 -20.70 4.75 -2.93
CA TYR A 53 -19.97 5.52 -3.96
C TYR A 53 -20.87 6.30 -4.93
N LYS A 54 -22.15 6.57 -4.60
CA LYS A 54 -23.07 7.33 -5.45
C LYS A 54 -23.37 8.72 -4.89
N ASN A 55 -23.78 8.82 -3.67
CA ASN A 55 -24.19 10.08 -3.05
C ASN A 55 -22.98 10.90 -2.57
N ILE A 56 -22.56 11.87 -3.40
CA ILE A 56 -21.42 12.77 -3.11
C ILE A 56 -21.77 13.75 -1.98
N SER A 57 -23.02 14.23 -1.90
CA SER A 57 -23.41 15.17 -0.85
C SER A 57 -23.33 14.53 0.55
N LYS A 58 -23.79 13.27 0.68
CA LYS A 58 -23.62 12.51 1.92
C LYS A 58 -22.16 12.30 2.31
N LEU A 59 -21.26 12.12 1.33
CA LEU A 59 -19.83 12.06 1.60
C LEU A 59 -19.28 13.43 2.02
N ALA A 60 -19.70 14.51 1.38
CA ALA A 60 -19.27 15.87 1.75
C ALA A 60 -19.67 16.21 3.20
N GLU A 61 -20.87 15.85 3.65
CA GLU A 61 -21.31 16.00 5.04
C GLU A 61 -20.39 15.27 6.04
N LEU A 62 -19.92 14.07 5.69
CA LEU A 62 -18.92 13.37 6.50
C LEU A 62 -17.59 14.12 6.50
N LEU A 63 -17.13 14.55 5.34
CA LEU A 63 -15.82 15.22 5.19
C LEU A 63 -15.80 16.60 5.82
N GLU A 64 -16.94 17.26 6.00
CA GLU A 64 -17.09 18.50 6.77
C GLU A 64 -16.62 18.35 8.24
N GLN A 65 -16.69 17.14 8.77
CA GLN A 65 -16.30 16.80 10.14
C GLN A 65 -14.96 16.02 10.19
N THR A 66 -14.19 16.07 9.12
CA THR A 66 -12.95 15.29 8.97
C THR A 66 -11.74 16.21 8.89
N ASP A 67 -10.71 15.94 9.68
CA ASP A 67 -9.46 16.69 9.65
C ASP A 67 -8.45 16.05 8.69
N VAL A 68 -8.42 14.71 8.63
CA VAL A 68 -7.50 13.93 7.80
C VAL A 68 -8.26 12.86 7.02
N ILE A 69 -8.02 12.79 5.72
CA ILE A 69 -8.54 11.74 4.84
C ILE A 69 -7.39 10.79 4.48
N ILE A 70 -7.63 9.48 4.58
CA ILE A 70 -6.69 8.45 4.12
C ILE A 70 -7.40 7.59 3.07
N ASN A 71 -6.91 7.62 1.83
CA ASN A 71 -7.47 6.87 0.72
C ASN A 71 -6.60 5.65 0.36
N LEU A 72 -6.91 4.50 0.95
CA LEU A 72 -6.31 3.20 0.62
C LEU A 72 -7.26 2.33 -0.23
N ALA A 73 -8.34 2.91 -0.76
CA ALA A 73 -9.34 2.15 -1.50
C ALA A 73 -8.81 1.65 -2.84
N GLY A 74 -8.90 0.35 -3.07
CA GLY A 74 -8.50 -0.28 -4.32
C GLY A 74 -8.82 -1.77 -4.36
N ALA A 75 -9.15 -2.30 -5.53
CA ALA A 75 -9.28 -3.74 -5.72
C ALA A 75 -7.92 -4.42 -5.61
N ASN A 76 -7.88 -5.61 -4.99
CA ASN A 76 -6.65 -6.38 -4.85
C ASN A 76 -6.13 -6.81 -6.24
N ILE A 77 -4.87 -6.46 -6.54
CA ILE A 77 -4.21 -6.70 -7.82
C ILE A 77 -3.89 -8.18 -8.06
N ALA A 78 -3.70 -8.95 -6.99
CA ALA A 78 -3.27 -10.35 -7.03
C ALA A 78 -4.40 -11.34 -6.68
N SER A 79 -5.67 -10.89 -6.66
CA SER A 79 -6.81 -11.75 -6.32
C SER A 79 -7.24 -12.69 -7.45
N LYS A 80 -6.96 -12.33 -8.71
CA LYS A 80 -7.31 -13.07 -9.93
C LYS A 80 -6.30 -12.79 -11.03
N LEU A 81 -6.28 -13.64 -12.06
CA LEU A 81 -5.51 -13.40 -13.29
C LEU A 81 -5.92 -12.09 -13.97
N TRP A 82 -4.98 -11.44 -14.64
CA TRP A 82 -5.18 -10.14 -15.27
C TRP A 82 -5.89 -10.23 -16.64
N THR A 83 -7.16 -10.59 -16.61
CA THR A 83 -8.04 -10.41 -17.76
C THR A 83 -8.30 -8.91 -18.01
N LYS A 84 -8.76 -8.54 -19.21
CA LYS A 84 -9.18 -7.15 -19.52
C LYS A 84 -10.18 -6.62 -18.48
N LYS A 85 -11.18 -7.41 -18.10
CA LYS A 85 -12.20 -7.05 -17.08
C LYS A 85 -11.58 -6.84 -15.69
N HIS A 86 -10.61 -7.67 -15.30
CA HIS A 86 -9.97 -7.52 -13.97
C HIS A 86 -9.03 -6.31 -13.93
N LYS A 87 -8.25 -6.06 -15.00
CA LYS A 87 -7.44 -4.84 -15.14
C LYS A 87 -8.30 -3.57 -15.03
N GLN A 88 -9.44 -3.54 -15.74
CA GLN A 88 -10.37 -2.41 -15.67
C GLN A 88 -10.94 -2.22 -14.24
N LYS A 89 -11.24 -3.31 -13.52
CA LYS A 89 -11.67 -3.25 -12.12
C LYS A 89 -10.59 -2.68 -11.21
N ILE A 90 -9.33 -3.10 -11.40
CA ILE A 90 -8.18 -2.59 -10.64
C ILE A 90 -8.04 -1.08 -10.83
N LEU A 91 -8.08 -0.62 -12.07
CA LEU A 91 -7.97 0.79 -12.44
C LEU A 91 -9.15 1.60 -11.89
N ASN A 92 -10.37 1.23 -12.28
CA ASN A 92 -11.58 2.00 -11.95
C ASN A 92 -11.85 2.08 -10.45
N SER A 93 -11.52 1.04 -9.68
CA SER A 93 -11.72 1.07 -8.23
C SER A 93 -10.92 2.18 -7.53
N ARG A 94 -9.77 2.53 -8.09
CA ARG A 94 -8.86 3.56 -7.59
C ARG A 94 -9.25 4.95 -8.05
N ILE A 95 -9.40 5.12 -9.36
CA ILE A 95 -9.75 6.41 -9.97
C ILE A 95 -11.10 6.90 -9.45
N ASN A 96 -12.12 6.02 -9.45
CA ASN A 96 -13.46 6.39 -8.99
C ASN A 96 -13.48 6.81 -7.52
N ALA A 97 -12.70 6.17 -6.65
CA ALA A 97 -12.59 6.57 -5.25
C ALA A 97 -11.97 7.95 -5.12
N GLY A 98 -10.81 8.18 -5.74
CA GLY A 98 -10.11 9.46 -5.69
C GLY A 98 -10.94 10.61 -6.25
N GLN A 99 -11.51 10.45 -7.45
CA GLN A 99 -12.35 11.47 -8.07
C GLN A 99 -13.59 11.84 -7.23
N LYS A 100 -14.21 10.86 -6.57
CA LYS A 100 -15.38 11.11 -5.72
C LYS A 100 -15.01 11.78 -4.40
N ILE A 101 -13.87 11.43 -3.83
CA ILE A 101 -13.31 12.13 -2.67
C ILE A 101 -13.04 13.60 -3.04
N THR A 102 -12.39 13.84 -4.16
CA THR A 102 -12.13 15.21 -4.68
C THR A 102 -13.42 16.00 -4.83
N LYS A 103 -14.42 15.44 -5.52
CA LYS A 103 -15.75 16.08 -5.68
C LYS A 103 -16.47 16.33 -4.37
N ALA A 104 -16.30 15.49 -3.37
CA ALA A 104 -16.88 15.70 -2.06
C ALA A 104 -16.17 16.85 -1.32
N ILE A 105 -14.84 16.88 -1.35
CA ILE A 105 -14.04 17.97 -0.78
C ILE A 105 -14.40 19.32 -1.42
N GLU A 106 -14.62 19.38 -2.73
CA GLU A 106 -15.04 20.62 -3.43
C GLU A 106 -16.33 21.18 -2.84
N LYS A 107 -17.24 20.32 -2.35
CA LYS A 107 -18.52 20.72 -1.77
C LYS A 107 -18.46 21.09 -0.28
N THR A 108 -17.38 20.74 0.44
CA THR A 108 -17.25 21.09 1.86
C THR A 108 -16.99 22.59 2.07
N LYS A 109 -17.58 23.17 3.10
CA LYS A 109 -17.26 24.55 3.55
C LYS A 109 -15.99 24.53 4.38
N HIS A 110 -15.89 23.61 5.34
CA HIS A 110 -14.70 23.37 6.15
C HIS A 110 -13.93 22.20 5.55
N LYS A 111 -12.80 22.50 4.93
CA LYS A 111 -12.00 21.49 4.22
C LYS A 111 -11.10 20.74 5.19
N PRO A 112 -10.91 19.42 4.98
CA PRO A 112 -9.87 18.66 5.65
C PRO A 112 -8.49 19.31 5.47
N GLN A 113 -7.59 19.11 6.43
CA GLN A 113 -6.24 19.68 6.38
C GLN A 113 -5.27 18.83 5.55
N LEU A 114 -5.52 17.52 5.49
CA LEU A 114 -4.64 16.55 4.83
C LEU A 114 -5.44 15.48 4.10
N LEU A 115 -5.00 15.16 2.87
CA LEU A 115 -5.31 13.90 2.21
C LEU A 115 -4.04 13.07 2.07
N ILE A 116 -4.03 11.86 2.64
CA ILE A 116 -3.04 10.82 2.33
C ILE A 116 -3.62 9.96 1.22
N GLN A 117 -3.01 10.05 0.04
CA GLN A 117 -3.40 9.31 -1.15
C GLN A 117 -2.53 8.06 -1.29
N GLY A 118 -3.17 6.89 -1.23
CA GLY A 118 -2.50 5.62 -1.52
C GLY A 118 -1.98 5.55 -2.95
N SER A 119 -0.81 4.98 -3.11
CA SER A 119 -0.17 4.62 -4.37
C SER A 119 0.68 3.35 -4.15
N ALA A 120 1.58 3.02 -5.04
CA ALA A 120 2.51 1.90 -4.88
C ALA A 120 3.81 2.14 -5.67
N ILE A 121 4.88 1.45 -5.28
CA ILE A 121 6.16 1.48 -6.01
C ILE A 121 6.03 0.98 -7.46
N GLY A 122 4.90 0.36 -7.81
CA GLY A 122 4.54 0.07 -9.20
C GLY A 122 4.60 1.28 -10.13
N TYR A 123 4.52 2.50 -9.61
CA TYR A 123 4.73 3.76 -10.33
C TYR A 123 6.04 3.77 -11.11
N TYR A 124 7.11 3.22 -10.53
CA TYR A 124 8.44 3.17 -11.16
C TYR A 124 8.59 2.08 -12.22
N GLY A 125 7.49 1.36 -12.53
CA GLY A 125 7.51 0.23 -13.46
C GLY A 125 7.98 -1.07 -12.82
N TYR A 126 8.08 -2.11 -13.63
CA TYR A 126 8.42 -3.45 -13.14
C TYR A 126 9.92 -3.79 -13.28
N ASP A 127 10.73 -2.95 -13.89
CA ASP A 127 12.18 -3.15 -14.03
C ASP A 127 12.93 -1.84 -13.82
N THR A 128 13.24 -1.53 -12.57
CA THR A 128 14.05 -0.37 -12.22
C THR A 128 15.53 -0.74 -12.31
N LYS A 129 16.22 -0.19 -13.30
CA LYS A 129 17.65 -0.48 -13.53
C LYS A 129 18.57 0.11 -12.47
N LYS A 130 18.06 1.09 -11.71
CA LYS A 130 18.77 1.81 -10.64
C LYS A 130 17.88 1.95 -9.42
N LYS A 131 18.47 2.33 -8.28
CA LYS A 131 17.69 2.72 -7.09
C LYS A 131 16.84 3.95 -7.40
N CYS A 132 15.53 3.83 -7.15
CA CYS A 132 14.55 4.90 -7.34
C CYS A 132 14.27 5.61 -6.02
N THR A 133 14.38 6.92 -6.03
CA THR A 133 13.86 7.81 -5.00
C THR A 133 12.51 8.36 -5.45
N GLU A 134 11.86 9.17 -4.62
CA GLU A 134 10.58 9.83 -4.96
C GLU A 134 10.67 10.75 -6.19
N LYS A 135 11.87 11.21 -6.54
CA LYS A 135 12.15 12.04 -7.74
C LYS A 135 12.27 11.23 -9.04
N ALA A 136 12.30 9.90 -8.96
CA ALA A 136 12.42 9.07 -10.17
C ALA A 136 11.14 9.18 -11.02
N PRO A 137 11.28 9.21 -12.37
CA PRO A 137 10.15 9.31 -13.28
C PRO A 137 9.28 8.05 -13.23
N LYS A 138 8.07 8.18 -13.76
CA LYS A 138 7.18 7.05 -14.00
C LYS A 138 7.84 6.05 -14.94
N GLY A 139 7.74 4.77 -14.56
CA GLY A 139 8.18 3.67 -15.41
C GLY A 139 7.08 3.15 -16.34
N GLU A 140 7.32 1.95 -16.88
CA GLU A 140 6.44 1.29 -17.83
C GLU A 140 5.62 0.17 -17.17
N GLY A 141 4.53 -0.21 -17.85
CA GLY A 141 3.67 -1.31 -17.48
C GLY A 141 2.28 -0.89 -16.99
N PHE A 142 1.44 -1.91 -16.79
CA PHE A 142 0.06 -1.68 -16.35
C PHE A 142 -0.01 -1.10 -14.95
N LEU A 143 0.83 -1.56 -14.02
CA LEU A 143 0.83 -1.03 -12.65
C LEU A 143 1.35 0.40 -12.59
N ALA A 144 2.32 0.78 -13.44
CA ALA A 144 2.78 2.17 -13.53
C ALA A 144 1.67 3.09 -14.04
N TYR A 145 0.91 2.64 -15.03
CA TYR A 145 -0.26 3.36 -15.51
C TYR A 145 -1.35 3.49 -14.43
N VAL A 146 -1.66 2.40 -13.72
CA VAL A 146 -2.68 2.39 -12.67
C VAL A 146 -2.32 3.34 -11.52
N THR A 147 -1.08 3.34 -11.07
CA THR A 147 -0.63 4.21 -9.96
C THR A 147 -0.61 5.68 -10.35
N ASP A 148 -0.15 6.00 -11.55
CA ASP A 148 -0.16 7.36 -12.10
C ASP A 148 -1.59 7.94 -12.16
N GLU A 149 -2.53 7.18 -12.73
CA GLU A 149 -3.93 7.58 -12.78
C GLU A 149 -4.59 7.67 -11.39
N TRP A 150 -4.15 6.83 -10.45
CA TRP A 150 -4.62 6.89 -9.07
C TRP A 150 -4.12 8.15 -8.37
N GLU A 151 -2.84 8.50 -8.51
CA GLU A 151 -2.26 9.74 -7.99
C GLU A 151 -2.96 10.97 -8.59
N LYS A 152 -3.18 11.01 -9.91
CA LYS A 152 -3.88 12.10 -10.62
C LYS A 152 -5.34 12.25 -10.19
N SER A 153 -6.00 11.18 -9.75
CA SER A 153 -7.42 11.23 -9.38
C SER A 153 -7.75 12.18 -8.22
N THR A 154 -6.74 12.59 -7.45
CA THR A 154 -6.86 13.52 -6.33
C THR A 154 -6.01 14.78 -6.47
N GLU A 155 -5.39 15.03 -7.63
CA GLU A 155 -4.48 16.15 -7.85
C GLU A 155 -5.15 17.51 -7.64
N LYS A 156 -6.38 17.66 -8.08
CA LYS A 156 -7.14 18.92 -7.97
C LYS A 156 -7.32 19.44 -6.55
N ILE A 157 -7.18 18.59 -5.51
CA ILE A 157 -7.37 19.06 -4.13
C ILE A 157 -6.30 20.08 -3.69
N GLU A 158 -5.12 20.03 -4.29
CA GLU A 158 -4.02 20.97 -3.98
C GLU A 158 -4.41 22.40 -4.33
N SER A 159 -5.17 22.60 -5.43
CA SER A 159 -5.68 23.93 -5.81
C SER A 159 -6.72 24.49 -4.82
N HIS A 160 -7.24 23.64 -3.93
CA HIS A 160 -8.13 24.05 -2.85
C HIS A 160 -7.41 24.27 -1.51
N GLY A 161 -6.07 24.33 -1.52
CA GLY A 161 -5.25 24.59 -0.34
C GLY A 161 -5.09 23.39 0.62
N LEU A 162 -5.49 22.17 0.22
CA LEU A 162 -5.27 20.98 1.03
C LEU A 162 -3.84 20.48 0.88
N ARG A 163 -3.24 20.12 1.99
CA ARG A 163 -2.01 19.35 2.01
C ARG A 163 -2.26 17.95 1.48
N ARG A 164 -1.52 17.52 0.47
CA ARG A 164 -1.60 16.16 -0.07
C ARG A 164 -0.28 15.42 0.12
N ALA A 165 -0.36 14.21 0.67
CA ALA A 165 0.75 13.27 0.74
C ALA A 165 0.40 12.02 -0.08
N ILE A 166 1.26 11.64 -1.02
CA ILE A 166 1.13 10.43 -1.83
C ILE A 166 2.05 9.37 -1.23
N ILE A 167 1.52 8.22 -0.85
CA ILE A 167 2.30 7.13 -0.30
C ILE A 167 2.48 6.02 -1.33
N ARG A 168 3.70 5.89 -1.88
CA ARG A 168 4.08 4.81 -2.80
C ARG A 168 4.58 3.62 -2.00
N THR A 169 3.65 2.77 -1.61
CA THR A 169 3.89 1.61 -0.74
C THR A 169 4.62 0.50 -1.49
N GLY A 170 5.64 -0.06 -0.85
CA GLY A 170 6.37 -1.25 -1.29
C GLY A 170 5.64 -2.56 -0.98
N MET A 171 6.40 -3.65 -0.94
CA MET A 171 5.87 -4.94 -0.54
C MET A 171 5.68 -4.99 0.98
N VAL A 172 4.46 -4.86 1.46
CA VAL A 172 4.17 -4.86 2.90
C VAL A 172 4.24 -6.28 3.46
N LEU A 173 5.12 -6.47 4.43
CA LEU A 173 5.29 -7.72 5.17
C LEU A 173 4.50 -7.66 6.48
N GLY A 174 3.64 -8.63 6.70
CA GLY A 174 2.85 -8.81 7.93
C GLY A 174 2.31 -10.22 8.01
N ASP A 175 2.04 -10.69 9.18
CA ASP A 175 1.62 -12.07 9.52
C ASP A 175 0.14 -12.32 9.23
N SER A 176 -0.72 -11.35 9.56
CA SER A 176 -2.18 -11.47 9.51
C SER A 176 -2.79 -11.29 8.13
N GLY A 177 -1.97 -11.04 7.07
CA GLY A 177 -2.49 -10.82 5.73
C GLY A 177 -1.48 -10.30 4.70
N GLY A 178 -1.99 -9.70 3.64
CA GLY A 178 -1.15 -9.20 2.55
C GLY A 178 -0.54 -10.29 1.69
N ILE A 179 0.71 -10.09 1.26
CA ILE A 179 1.43 -11.02 0.38
C ILE A 179 2.35 -11.97 1.17
N PHE A 180 2.84 -11.57 2.34
CA PHE A 180 3.84 -12.31 3.08
C PHE A 180 3.43 -13.75 3.39
N PRO A 181 2.22 -14.05 3.92
CA PRO A 181 1.77 -15.42 4.13
C PRO A 181 1.79 -16.28 2.86
N LYS A 182 1.52 -15.67 1.69
CA LYS A 182 1.55 -16.38 0.40
C LYS A 182 2.98 -16.68 -0.08
N LEU A 183 3.92 -15.81 0.24
CA LEU A 183 5.34 -15.98 -0.12
C LEU A 183 6.01 -17.04 0.76
N ILE A 184 5.67 -17.10 2.05
CA ILE A 184 6.30 -18.06 2.98
C ILE A 184 5.69 -19.46 2.88
N LYS A 185 4.40 -19.58 2.53
CA LYS A 185 3.69 -20.87 2.50
C LYS A 185 4.40 -21.95 1.67
N PRO A 186 4.89 -21.73 0.43
CA PRO A 186 5.65 -22.74 -0.29
C PRO A 186 6.93 -23.17 0.44
N ILE A 187 7.60 -22.25 1.12
CA ILE A 187 8.82 -22.53 1.87
C ILE A 187 8.49 -23.41 3.09
N GLN A 188 7.40 -23.11 3.80
CA GLN A 188 6.91 -23.91 4.93
C GLN A 188 6.67 -25.37 4.52
N TYR A 189 6.15 -25.59 3.31
CA TYR A 189 5.86 -26.92 2.77
C TYR A 189 7.02 -27.55 1.96
N PHE A 190 8.27 -27.08 2.15
CA PHE A 190 9.48 -27.62 1.49
C PHE A 190 9.52 -27.47 -0.03
N VAL A 191 8.63 -26.69 -0.62
CA VAL A 191 8.59 -26.38 -2.06
C VAL A 191 9.00 -24.94 -2.37
N GLY A 192 9.85 -24.37 -1.51
CA GLY A 192 10.39 -23.03 -1.68
C GLY A 192 11.17 -22.92 -2.99
N ALA A 193 10.86 -21.86 -3.78
CA ALA A 193 11.46 -21.64 -5.09
C ALA A 193 11.93 -20.21 -5.28
N ASN A 194 13.04 -20.05 -5.99
CA ASN A 194 13.46 -18.78 -6.54
C ASN A 194 12.76 -18.55 -7.89
N LEU A 195 12.13 -17.39 -8.04
CA LEU A 195 11.45 -17.00 -9.27
C LEU A 195 12.48 -16.35 -10.22
N GLY A 196 12.57 -16.85 -11.47
CA GLY A 196 13.57 -16.41 -12.42
C GLY A 196 15.01 -16.67 -11.91
N HIS A 197 15.88 -15.67 -12.03
CA HIS A 197 17.28 -15.75 -11.55
C HIS A 197 17.46 -15.33 -10.08
N GLY A 198 16.43 -14.76 -9.45
CA GLY A 198 16.48 -14.35 -8.04
C GLY A 198 17.27 -13.07 -7.75
N GLU A 199 17.81 -12.40 -8.78
CA GLU A 199 18.61 -11.16 -8.64
C GLU A 199 17.72 -9.91 -8.62
N GLN A 200 16.41 -10.07 -8.83
CA GLN A 200 15.46 -8.97 -8.88
C GLN A 200 15.45 -8.23 -7.54
N GLY A 201 15.42 -6.90 -7.61
CA GLY A 201 15.24 -6.03 -6.46
C GLY A 201 13.87 -6.26 -5.83
N PHE A 202 13.87 -6.40 -4.52
CA PHE A 202 12.69 -6.59 -3.69
C PHE A 202 12.64 -5.48 -2.65
N SER A 203 11.79 -4.48 -2.92
CA SER A 203 11.57 -3.34 -2.03
C SER A 203 10.36 -3.62 -1.15
N TRP A 204 10.62 -3.76 0.12
CA TRP A 204 9.68 -4.20 1.14
C TRP A 204 9.56 -3.18 2.26
N ILE A 205 8.52 -3.30 3.09
CA ILE A 205 8.37 -2.59 4.35
C ILE A 205 7.65 -3.51 5.35
N HIS A 206 7.99 -3.41 6.63
CA HIS A 206 7.24 -4.07 7.69
C HIS A 206 5.92 -3.33 7.93
N LEU A 207 4.83 -4.05 8.22
CA LEU A 207 3.50 -3.45 8.44
C LEU A 207 3.52 -2.37 9.53
N THR A 208 4.26 -2.61 10.61
CA THR A 208 4.44 -1.62 11.69
C THR A 208 5.05 -0.31 11.17
N ASP A 209 6.09 -0.40 10.33
CA ASP A 209 6.73 0.80 9.78
C ASP A 209 5.87 1.50 8.74
N GLU A 210 5.08 0.76 7.95
CA GLU A 210 4.07 1.34 7.04
C GLU A 210 3.07 2.21 7.82
N ILE A 211 2.53 1.66 8.92
CA ILE A 211 1.54 2.35 9.76
C ILE A 211 2.15 3.57 10.45
N ARG A 212 3.34 3.41 11.04
CA ARG A 212 4.08 4.50 11.71
C ARG A 212 4.48 5.60 10.74
N ALA A 213 4.83 5.27 9.49
CA ALA A 213 5.13 6.26 8.47
C ALA A 213 3.89 7.07 8.08
N ILE A 214 2.72 6.44 7.97
CA ILE A 214 1.46 7.15 7.74
C ILE A 214 1.15 8.10 8.90
N GLU A 215 1.26 7.64 10.14
CA GLU A 215 1.06 8.48 11.32
C GLU A 215 2.08 9.61 11.41
N PHE A 216 3.35 9.34 11.09
CA PHE A 216 4.41 10.34 11.02
C PHE A 216 4.06 11.49 10.05
N ILE A 217 3.50 11.17 8.88
CA ILE A 217 3.02 12.17 7.92
C ILE A 217 1.84 12.97 8.50
N ILE A 218 0.95 12.35 9.27
CA ILE A 218 -0.17 13.03 9.93
C ILE A 218 0.35 14.03 10.97
N LYS A 219 1.26 13.61 11.84
CA LYS A 219 1.81 14.42 12.94
C LYS A 219 2.69 15.59 12.47
N ASN A 220 3.32 15.46 11.31
CA ASN A 220 4.24 16.49 10.78
C ASN A 220 3.56 17.33 9.69
N HIS A 221 3.01 18.49 10.08
CA HIS A 221 2.19 19.35 9.22
C HIS A 221 2.93 19.91 8.00
N GLN A 222 4.26 20.00 8.03
CA GLN A 222 5.10 20.46 6.91
C GLN A 222 5.29 19.40 5.81
N LEU A 223 4.97 18.12 6.09
CA LEU A 223 5.19 17.04 5.13
C LEU A 223 4.09 17.00 4.07
N SER A 224 4.45 17.14 2.82
CA SER A 224 3.56 17.02 1.65
C SER A 224 4.32 16.43 0.46
N GLY A 225 3.60 16.10 -0.61
CA GLY A 225 4.19 15.51 -1.81
C GLY A 225 4.31 13.99 -1.74
N ILE A 226 5.36 13.42 -2.28
CA ILE A 226 5.50 11.97 -2.50
C ILE A 226 6.42 11.35 -1.46
N PHE A 227 6.01 10.20 -0.93
CA PHE A 227 6.78 9.39 0.02
C PHE A 227 6.82 7.93 -0.45
N ASN A 228 8.00 7.36 -0.60
CA ASN A 228 8.16 5.92 -0.75
C ASN A 228 8.06 5.26 0.63
N LEU A 229 7.06 4.43 0.83
CA LEU A 229 6.94 3.63 2.03
C LEU A 229 7.59 2.26 1.76
N THR A 230 8.92 2.25 1.92
CA THR A 230 9.78 1.06 1.80
C THR A 230 10.79 1.06 2.95
N ALA A 231 11.29 -0.10 3.32
CA ALA A 231 12.46 -0.18 4.20
C ALA A 231 13.69 0.43 3.49
N PRO A 232 14.66 0.98 4.24
CA PRO A 232 15.82 1.66 3.65
C PRO A 232 16.75 0.72 2.88
N ASN A 233 16.68 -0.59 3.18
CA ASN A 233 17.55 -1.61 2.64
C ASN A 233 16.78 -2.61 1.75
N PRO A 234 16.50 -2.29 0.47
CA PRO A 234 15.92 -3.25 -0.46
C PRO A 234 16.93 -4.38 -0.72
N VAL A 235 16.42 -5.59 -0.93
CA VAL A 235 17.25 -6.79 -1.09
C VAL A 235 17.00 -7.47 -2.44
N LYS A 236 17.85 -8.44 -2.81
CA LYS A 236 17.56 -9.35 -3.92
C LYS A 236 16.48 -10.35 -3.53
N SER A 237 15.60 -10.72 -4.46
CA SER A 237 14.53 -11.71 -4.23
C SER A 237 15.07 -13.03 -3.65
N LYS A 238 16.21 -13.52 -4.14
CA LYS A 238 16.86 -14.73 -3.57
C LYS A 238 17.31 -14.53 -2.12
N VAL A 239 17.70 -13.30 -1.72
CA VAL A 239 18.08 -12.99 -0.33
C VAL A 239 16.87 -13.03 0.56
N PHE A 240 15.72 -12.45 0.11
CA PHE A 240 14.45 -12.57 0.80
C PHE A 240 14.08 -14.04 1.06
N ASN A 241 14.06 -14.86 0.00
CA ASN A 241 13.72 -16.28 0.11
C ASN A 241 14.67 -17.04 1.07
N LYS A 242 15.98 -16.77 0.99
CA LYS A 242 16.99 -17.38 1.88
C LYS A 242 16.79 -16.96 3.33
N THR A 243 16.47 -15.70 3.59
CA THR A 243 16.20 -15.19 4.94
C THR A 243 14.97 -15.86 5.56
N VAL A 244 13.87 -15.95 4.80
CA VAL A 244 12.67 -16.66 5.22
C VAL A 244 12.95 -18.15 5.48
N ALA A 245 13.66 -18.80 4.55
CA ALA A 245 14.00 -20.22 4.66
C ALA A 245 14.83 -20.50 5.92
N LYS A 246 15.81 -19.64 6.22
CA LYS A 246 16.64 -19.75 7.43
C LYS A 246 15.78 -19.60 8.69
N ALA A 247 14.87 -18.62 8.74
CA ALA A 247 14.00 -18.38 9.89
C ALA A 247 13.00 -19.53 10.13
N LEU A 248 12.55 -20.19 9.06
CA LEU A 248 11.66 -21.35 9.12
C LEU A 248 12.39 -22.68 9.31
N ASN A 249 13.74 -22.73 9.25
CA ASN A 249 14.54 -23.96 9.14
C ASN A 249 14.06 -24.86 7.98
N ARG A 250 13.87 -24.26 6.80
CA ARG A 250 13.39 -24.92 5.59
C ARG A 250 14.30 -24.62 4.38
N PRO A 251 14.43 -25.53 3.41
CA PRO A 251 15.21 -25.28 2.22
C PRO A 251 14.50 -24.39 1.18
N VAL A 252 15.27 -23.70 0.36
CA VAL A 252 14.83 -23.11 -0.92
C VAL A 252 15.73 -23.65 -2.00
N TRP A 253 15.29 -24.66 -2.70
CA TRP A 253 16.10 -25.44 -3.64
C TRP A 253 15.54 -25.43 -5.07
N LEU A 254 14.25 -25.07 -5.23
CA LEU A 254 13.64 -25.02 -6.54
C LEU A 254 13.96 -23.69 -7.26
N LYS A 255 13.92 -23.74 -8.59
CA LYS A 255 13.95 -22.56 -9.47
C LYS A 255 12.80 -22.67 -10.45
N ILE A 256 11.99 -21.60 -10.54
CA ILE A 256 10.95 -21.49 -11.57
C ILE A 256 11.48 -20.57 -12.65
N PRO A 257 11.77 -21.08 -13.86
CA PRO A 257 12.30 -20.26 -14.96
C PRO A 257 11.41 -19.08 -15.29
N ALA A 258 12.01 -17.93 -15.62
CA ALA A 258 11.27 -16.73 -15.98
C ALA A 258 10.34 -16.94 -17.19
N ALA A 259 10.73 -17.82 -18.13
CA ALA A 259 9.90 -18.16 -19.28
C ALA A 259 8.52 -18.70 -18.88
N ILE A 260 8.47 -19.58 -17.86
CA ILE A 260 7.22 -20.13 -17.35
C ILE A 260 6.33 -19.02 -16.74
N LEU A 261 6.93 -18.13 -15.96
CA LEU A 261 6.20 -17.03 -15.31
C LEU A 261 5.66 -16.03 -16.34
N ARG A 262 6.37 -15.83 -17.45
CA ARG A 262 5.91 -14.96 -18.54
C ARG A 262 4.70 -15.49 -19.31
N LEU A 263 4.40 -16.77 -19.19
CA LEU A 263 3.17 -17.36 -19.78
C LEU A 263 1.91 -16.96 -19.01
N ILE A 264 2.04 -16.38 -17.81
CA ILE A 264 0.91 -15.90 -17.03
C ILE A 264 0.23 -14.73 -17.77
N PRO A 265 -1.09 -14.81 -18.04
CA PRO A 265 -1.81 -13.83 -18.84
C PRO A 265 -1.71 -12.39 -18.35
N GLY A 266 -1.77 -11.45 -19.27
CA GLY A 266 -1.92 -10.03 -18.97
C GLY A 266 -0.67 -9.31 -18.50
N ASN A 267 0.53 -9.89 -18.71
CA ASN A 267 1.83 -9.42 -18.25
C ASN A 267 2.03 -9.50 -16.71
N MET A 268 1.11 -10.18 -16.01
CA MET A 268 1.19 -10.34 -14.55
C MET A 268 2.49 -11.04 -14.11
N GLY A 269 3.00 -11.95 -14.94
CA GLY A 269 4.28 -12.64 -14.73
C GLY A 269 5.45 -11.68 -14.54
N ASN A 270 5.57 -10.69 -15.44
CA ASN A 270 6.63 -9.69 -15.38
C ASN A 270 6.41 -8.66 -14.27
N GLU A 271 5.17 -8.16 -14.14
CA GLU A 271 4.89 -7.01 -13.26
C GLU A 271 4.70 -7.37 -11.79
N ILE A 272 4.43 -8.65 -11.46
CA ILE A 272 4.29 -9.11 -10.06
C ILE A 272 5.38 -10.09 -9.67
N PHE A 273 5.58 -11.17 -10.45
CA PHE A 273 6.46 -12.27 -10.04
C PHE A 273 7.93 -12.05 -10.39
N LEU A 274 8.20 -11.35 -11.50
CA LEU A 274 9.55 -11.04 -11.97
C LEU A 274 9.93 -9.56 -11.79
N ALA A 275 9.10 -8.80 -11.07
CA ALA A 275 9.36 -7.40 -10.85
C ALA A 275 10.74 -7.20 -10.20
N ASN A 276 11.52 -6.28 -10.80
CA ASN A 276 12.85 -5.89 -10.35
C ASN A 276 12.79 -4.43 -9.90
N GLN A 277 12.49 -4.21 -8.63
CA GLN A 277 12.24 -2.87 -8.08
C GLN A 277 13.20 -2.56 -6.94
N TRP A 278 14.05 -1.57 -7.15
CA TRP A 278 14.99 -1.03 -6.17
C TRP A 278 14.53 0.36 -5.76
N VAL A 279 13.68 0.45 -4.74
CA VAL A 279 13.09 1.71 -4.29
C VAL A 279 13.54 2.01 -2.87
N ILE A 280 13.92 3.24 -2.61
CA ILE A 280 14.39 3.71 -1.30
C ILE A 280 13.53 4.87 -0.79
N PRO A 281 13.33 4.99 0.54
CA PRO A 281 12.46 5.97 1.17
C PRO A 281 13.21 7.27 1.47
N SER A 282 13.70 7.97 0.44
CA SER A 282 14.58 9.13 0.67
C SER A 282 13.90 10.29 1.37
N GLN A 283 12.60 10.50 1.16
CA GLN A 283 11.85 11.53 1.87
C GLN A 283 11.63 11.20 3.36
N LEU A 284 11.32 9.96 3.70
CA LEU A 284 11.21 9.55 5.09
C LEU A 284 12.55 9.69 5.82
N GLN A 285 13.66 9.26 5.19
CA GLN A 285 15.00 9.39 5.75
C GLN A 285 15.42 10.85 5.92
N ALA A 286 15.17 11.71 4.93
CA ALA A 286 15.49 13.14 4.97
C ALA A 286 14.73 13.90 6.07
N ASN A 287 13.56 13.39 6.47
CA ASN A 287 12.75 13.95 7.54
C ASN A 287 12.91 13.20 8.88
N ASN A 288 13.99 12.42 9.05
CA ASN A 288 14.36 11.72 10.28
C ASN A 288 13.32 10.68 10.77
N PHE A 289 12.60 10.06 9.85
CA PHE A 289 11.75 8.92 10.24
C PHE A 289 12.61 7.73 10.66
N THR A 290 12.34 7.20 11.84
CA THR A 290 13.07 6.05 12.41
C THR A 290 12.30 4.76 12.16
N PHE A 291 12.89 3.87 11.36
CA PHE A 291 12.34 2.54 11.07
C PHE A 291 12.55 1.61 12.29
N SER A 292 11.50 0.88 12.67
CA SER A 292 11.60 -0.21 13.67
C SER A 292 12.24 -1.45 13.06
N PHE A 293 12.03 -1.68 11.78
CA PHE A 293 12.56 -2.83 11.04
C PHE A 293 13.32 -2.39 9.78
N PRO A 294 14.52 -1.78 9.93
CA PRO A 294 15.33 -1.36 8.79
C PRO A 294 15.93 -2.54 8.01
N ASN A 295 16.10 -3.70 8.67
CA ASN A 295 16.75 -4.89 8.14
C ASN A 295 15.78 -6.06 7.97
N LEU A 296 15.85 -6.74 6.84
CA LEU A 296 14.95 -7.84 6.48
C LEU A 296 14.98 -9.00 7.50
N SER A 297 16.14 -9.35 8.03
CA SER A 297 16.28 -10.46 8.98
C SER A 297 15.49 -10.24 10.26
N GLU A 298 15.50 -9.02 10.79
CA GLU A 298 14.76 -8.65 11.99
C GLU A 298 13.24 -8.70 11.73
N ALA A 299 12.80 -8.11 10.60
CA ALA A 299 11.42 -8.11 10.17
C ALA A 299 10.86 -9.54 9.99
N VAL A 300 11.59 -10.40 9.28
CA VAL A 300 11.18 -11.79 9.04
C VAL A 300 11.15 -12.62 10.32
N ASN A 301 12.15 -12.45 11.19
CA ASN A 301 12.19 -13.18 12.47
C ASN A 301 11.03 -12.80 13.40
N GLN A 302 10.65 -11.53 13.43
CA GLN A 302 9.50 -11.08 14.20
C GLN A 302 8.20 -11.70 13.66
N LEU A 303 7.98 -11.63 12.33
CA LEU A 303 6.77 -12.14 11.68
C LEU A 303 6.60 -13.67 11.69
N ILE A 304 7.66 -14.42 11.90
CA ILE A 304 7.60 -15.90 11.97
C ILE A 304 7.43 -16.38 13.42
N LYS A 305 7.84 -15.57 14.41
CA LYS A 305 7.71 -15.89 15.83
C LYS A 305 6.36 -15.47 16.43
N SER A 306 5.69 -14.51 15.78
CA SER A 306 4.32 -14.08 16.12
C SER A 306 3.29 -15.10 15.65
#